data_e2292bf4aca37ceb915a94cc8f39dbb7
#
_entry.id   e2292bf4aca37ceb915a94cc8f39dbb7
#
_cell.length_a   1.000
_cell.length_b   1.000
_cell.length_c   1.000
_cell.angle_alpha   90.00
_cell.angle_beta   90.00
_cell.angle_gamma   90.00
#
_symmetry.space_group_name_H-M   'P 1'
#
loop_
_entity.id
_entity.type
_entity.pdbx_description
1 polymer ?
#
loop_
_entity_poly.entity_id
_entity_poly.type
_entity_poly.pdbx_seq_one_letter_code
_entity_poly.pdbx_strand_id
1 'polypeptide(L)'
;MLSALLISCGPSMDDAMDDLAREDAAGEAAMLELLLAKDRAVGPMVEALADPDRTASRPRLVHAMASLVARVSDPRIPETLTQLLQSDPDPAVRSAVAIAAGYYHLVDLYGALLDVGTYDEHGDVRHHSLHALRLLAGKVPSEELDPVRQRAAQLLDDPHKGVRGEAAIRAEELVGERLDEARTLQLKAQEDQADSAYREVLRRVPMSKRANYRLARLSLDRGDVSAGLQRLREHGMLMDVPRLTTRPVIDGRVDEDSWQSAIRADAFYQFVSSHQAALPSDVESELYLGHDDERLYLGFVGYDEETAKLVRSSSGEDMLIWQNDLVEVFLDANLDHRSYMHLGVTSDGMKEDAWHEGGLESRDTDWDADVQWSSYVGDDRWSVEIALRFADPQLPAPQSGTLWGFNFVRTYRGAEFAQWVRTYGNAHSPDDFGFLRFM
;
A
#
# COMPACT_ATOMS: atom_id res chain seq x y z
N MET A 1 16.90 1.06 68.95
CA MET A 1 17.52 1.52 67.74
C MET A 1 16.48 1.39 66.63
N LEU A 2 15.86 2.49 66.28
CA LEU A 2 14.89 2.57 65.19
C LEU A 2 15.69 2.56 63.86
N SER A 3 15.48 1.52 63.08
CA SER A 3 15.90 1.52 61.65
C SER A 3 14.97 2.44 60.92
N ALA A 4 15.50 3.60 60.48
CA ALA A 4 14.82 4.47 59.54
C ALA A 4 14.68 3.72 58.22
N LEU A 5 13.45 3.35 57.84
CA LEU A 5 13.13 3.02 56.46
C LEU A 5 13.36 4.30 55.61
N LEU A 6 14.42 4.31 54.83
CA LEU A 6 14.56 5.21 53.69
C LEU A 6 13.44 4.83 52.72
N ILE A 7 12.35 5.54 52.79
CA ILE A 7 11.40 5.64 51.68
C ILE A 7 12.20 6.42 50.60
N SER A 8 12.76 5.69 49.64
CA SER A 8 13.22 6.33 48.40
C SER A 8 11.96 6.95 47.79
N CYS A 9 11.84 8.26 47.81
CA CYS A 9 10.91 8.96 46.94
C CYS A 9 11.28 8.53 45.51
N GLY A 10 10.42 7.78 44.89
CA GLY A 10 10.50 7.58 43.44
C GLY A 10 10.54 8.95 42.72
N PRO A 11 10.94 8.99 41.46
CA PRO A 11 10.96 10.24 40.69
C PRO A 11 9.63 10.97 40.87
N SER A 12 9.66 12.30 40.89
CA SER A 12 8.40 13.07 40.93
C SER A 12 7.63 12.85 39.66
N MET A 13 6.31 13.01 39.68
CA MET A 13 5.49 12.90 38.48
C MET A 13 5.98 13.86 37.37
N ASP A 14 6.57 14.96 37.73
CA ASP A 14 7.17 15.95 36.84
C ASP A 14 8.44 15.40 36.17
N ASP A 15 9.31 14.74 36.96
CA ASP A 15 10.48 14.04 36.40
C ASP A 15 10.06 12.92 35.42
N ALA A 16 9.00 12.18 35.72
CA ALA A 16 8.46 11.16 34.84
C ALA A 16 7.95 11.76 33.51
N MET A 17 7.32 12.93 33.54
CA MET A 17 6.87 13.61 32.32
C MET A 17 8.03 14.12 31.46
N ASP A 18 9.15 14.52 32.04
CA ASP A 18 10.35 14.89 31.34
C ASP A 18 11.09 13.67 30.75
N ASP A 19 11.16 12.58 31.52
CA ASP A 19 11.79 11.33 31.08
C ASP A 19 11.05 10.65 29.91
N LEU A 20 9.79 10.98 29.65
CA LEU A 20 9.07 10.51 28.46
C LEU A 20 9.73 10.90 27.14
N ALA A 21 10.56 11.96 27.11
CA ALA A 21 11.32 12.32 25.91
C ALA A 21 12.38 11.27 25.53
N ARG A 22 12.70 10.33 26.42
CA ARG A 22 13.77 9.34 26.23
C ARG A 22 13.26 8.09 25.55
N GLU A 23 14.03 7.55 24.62
CA GLU A 23 13.75 6.29 23.88
C GLU A 23 14.46 5.08 24.54
N ASP A 24 14.58 5.08 25.85
CA ASP A 24 15.23 4.01 26.61
C ASP A 24 14.32 3.48 27.75
N ALA A 25 14.88 2.59 28.55
CA ALA A 25 14.16 1.99 29.69
C ALA A 25 13.64 3.04 30.70
N ALA A 26 14.24 4.23 30.78
CA ALA A 26 13.75 5.29 31.66
C ALA A 26 12.45 5.90 31.11
N GLY A 27 12.37 6.13 29.79
CA GLY A 27 11.13 6.59 29.15
C GLY A 27 9.99 5.58 29.24
N GLU A 28 10.29 4.29 29.17
CA GLU A 28 9.29 3.22 29.38
C GLU A 28 8.81 3.15 30.82
N ALA A 29 9.74 3.29 31.80
CA ALA A 29 9.40 3.34 33.21
C ALA A 29 8.53 4.56 33.54
N ALA A 30 8.87 5.72 32.98
CA ALA A 30 8.09 6.95 33.11
C ALA A 30 6.65 6.79 32.59
N MET A 31 6.47 6.19 31.42
CA MET A 31 5.15 5.85 30.87
C MET A 31 4.36 4.98 31.84
N LEU A 32 4.97 3.93 32.35
CA LEU A 32 4.31 3.01 33.29
C LEU A 32 3.93 3.72 34.57
N GLU A 33 4.76 4.59 35.11
CA GLU A 33 4.49 5.37 36.35
C GLU A 33 3.26 6.25 36.19
N LEU A 34 3.17 6.99 35.08
CA LEU A 34 2.02 7.84 34.77
C LEU A 34 0.73 7.01 34.61
N LEU A 35 0.80 5.85 33.97
CA LEU A 35 -0.34 4.94 33.82
C LEU A 35 -0.80 4.35 35.17
N LEU A 36 0.11 4.06 36.08
CA LEU A 36 -0.20 3.56 37.44
C LEU A 36 -0.77 4.65 38.34
N ALA A 37 -0.42 5.92 38.11
CA ALA A 37 -0.96 7.06 38.83
C ALA A 37 -2.44 7.33 38.52
N LYS A 38 -2.95 6.87 37.36
CA LYS A 38 -4.34 6.97 36.88
C LYS A 38 -4.86 8.42 36.95
N ASP A 39 -6.00 8.65 37.64
CA ASP A 39 -6.65 9.95 37.80
C ASP A 39 -5.74 11.04 38.37
N ARG A 40 -4.79 10.66 39.22
CA ARG A 40 -3.83 11.60 39.79
C ARG A 40 -2.87 12.19 38.77
N ALA A 41 -2.63 11.49 37.64
CA ALA A 41 -1.75 11.97 36.57
C ALA A 41 -2.45 12.96 35.65
N VAL A 42 -3.77 12.98 35.56
CA VAL A 42 -4.51 13.79 34.55
C VAL A 42 -4.23 15.27 34.71
N GLY A 43 -4.36 15.83 35.92
CA GLY A 43 -4.10 17.26 36.14
C GLY A 43 -2.66 17.68 35.76
N PRO A 44 -1.63 17.04 36.33
CA PRO A 44 -0.25 17.31 35.96
C PRO A 44 0.05 17.13 34.47
N MET A 45 -0.54 16.13 33.79
CA MET A 45 -0.37 15.95 32.35
C MET A 45 -0.99 17.09 31.54
N VAL A 46 -2.17 17.60 31.96
CA VAL A 46 -2.79 18.77 31.31
C VAL A 46 -1.88 20.00 31.41
N GLU A 47 -1.29 20.25 32.59
CA GLU A 47 -0.35 21.35 32.80
C GLU A 47 0.93 21.16 31.96
N ALA A 48 1.49 19.96 31.94
CA ALA A 48 2.70 19.66 31.16
C ALA A 48 2.47 19.75 29.65
N LEU A 49 1.31 19.37 29.15
CA LEU A 49 0.94 19.50 27.71
C LEU A 49 0.74 20.97 27.32
N ALA A 50 0.35 21.83 28.26
CA ALA A 50 0.25 23.27 28.03
C ALA A 50 1.60 23.99 28.06
N ASP A 51 2.67 23.37 28.54
CA ASP A 51 4.01 23.95 28.64
C ASP A 51 4.75 23.86 27.30
N PRO A 52 5.01 25.00 26.63
CA PRO A 52 5.68 25.01 25.34
C PRO A 52 7.17 24.61 25.41
N ASP A 53 7.78 24.65 26.59
CA ASP A 53 9.20 24.30 26.77
C ASP A 53 9.43 22.78 26.78
N ARG A 54 8.37 21.97 26.94
CA ARG A 54 8.42 20.50 26.96
C ARG A 54 8.29 19.87 25.57
N THR A 55 8.80 20.50 24.52
CA THR A 55 8.59 20.08 23.12
C THR A 55 8.89 18.60 22.87
N ALA A 56 9.97 18.06 23.40
CA ALA A 56 10.40 16.68 23.15
C ALA A 56 9.50 15.61 23.78
N SER A 57 8.90 15.88 24.96
CA SER A 57 8.06 14.90 25.67
C SER A 57 6.57 14.99 25.33
N ARG A 58 6.09 16.14 24.80
CA ARG A 58 4.66 16.39 24.56
C ARG A 58 3.99 15.35 23.62
N PRO A 59 4.58 14.90 22.50
CA PRO A 59 3.95 13.85 21.68
C PRO A 59 3.74 12.53 22.47
N ARG A 60 4.68 12.13 23.30
CA ARG A 60 4.54 10.92 24.13
C ARG A 60 3.60 11.13 25.31
N LEU A 61 3.52 12.34 25.88
CA LEU A 61 2.52 12.70 26.88
C LEU A 61 1.08 12.59 26.32
N VAL A 62 0.88 12.96 25.03
CA VAL A 62 -0.40 12.74 24.35
C VAL A 62 -0.77 11.26 24.35
N HIS A 63 0.15 10.38 24.00
CA HIS A 63 -0.09 8.93 24.03
C HIS A 63 -0.35 8.42 25.45
N ALA A 64 0.39 8.90 26.44
CA ALA A 64 0.17 8.54 27.84
C ALA A 64 -1.23 8.96 28.32
N MET A 65 -1.63 10.21 28.04
CA MET A 65 -2.97 10.72 28.39
C MET A 65 -4.08 9.94 27.68
N ALA A 66 -3.96 9.72 26.37
CA ALA A 66 -4.93 8.97 25.59
C ALA A 66 -5.14 7.54 26.11
N SER A 67 -4.06 6.87 26.53
CA SER A 67 -4.13 5.51 27.06
C SER A 67 -4.87 5.40 28.40
N LEU A 68 -5.02 6.50 29.13
CA LEU A 68 -5.78 6.54 30.37
C LEU A 68 -7.30 6.45 30.14
N VAL A 69 -7.82 6.80 28.96
CA VAL A 69 -9.27 6.80 28.68
C VAL A 69 -9.93 5.46 29.00
N ALA A 70 -9.25 4.35 28.75
CA ALA A 70 -9.75 3.01 29.07
C ALA A 70 -9.83 2.71 30.60
N ARG A 71 -9.21 3.55 31.44
CA ARG A 71 -9.01 3.31 32.86
C ARG A 71 -9.55 4.41 33.77
N VAL A 72 -9.71 5.60 33.23
CA VAL A 72 -10.08 6.82 33.95
C VAL A 72 -11.17 7.54 33.19
N SER A 73 -12.32 7.77 33.82
CA SER A 73 -13.41 8.56 33.26
C SER A 73 -13.24 10.02 33.73
N ASP A 74 -12.39 10.76 33.00
CA ASP A 74 -12.12 12.17 33.29
C ASP A 74 -12.36 12.99 32.00
N PRO A 75 -13.32 13.93 31.99
CA PRO A 75 -13.65 14.71 30.78
C PRO A 75 -12.51 15.62 30.30
N ARG A 76 -11.56 15.94 31.16
CA ARG A 76 -10.38 16.74 30.77
C ARG A 76 -9.52 16.04 29.74
N ILE A 77 -9.54 14.69 29.68
CA ILE A 77 -8.72 13.93 28.72
C ILE A 77 -9.19 14.24 27.27
N PRO A 78 -10.43 13.93 26.85
CA PRO A 78 -10.87 14.21 25.51
C PRO A 78 -10.91 15.74 25.21
N GLU A 79 -11.24 16.57 26.18
CA GLU A 79 -11.22 18.04 26.04
C GLU A 79 -9.81 18.55 25.70
N THR A 80 -8.80 18.13 26.46
CA THR A 80 -7.38 18.53 26.21
C THR A 80 -6.89 18.02 24.87
N LEU A 81 -7.14 16.75 24.55
CA LEU A 81 -6.70 16.18 23.25
C LEU A 81 -7.39 16.90 22.09
N THR A 82 -8.67 17.22 22.20
CA THR A 82 -9.37 18.01 21.19
C THR A 82 -8.78 19.41 21.01
N GLN A 83 -8.48 20.11 22.11
CA GLN A 83 -7.86 21.42 22.06
C GLN A 83 -6.46 21.38 21.42
N LEU A 84 -5.64 20.38 21.76
CA LEU A 84 -4.31 20.19 21.16
C LEU A 84 -4.44 19.97 19.66
N LEU A 85 -5.34 19.11 19.19
CA LEU A 85 -5.54 18.89 17.76
C LEU A 85 -5.95 20.17 17.04
N GLN A 86 -6.77 21.01 17.68
CA GLN A 86 -7.32 22.21 17.07
C GLN A 86 -6.34 23.39 17.01
N SER A 87 -5.43 23.51 17.97
CA SER A 87 -4.72 24.77 18.16
C SER A 87 -3.27 24.67 18.64
N ASP A 88 -2.73 23.45 18.81
CA ASP A 88 -1.33 23.33 19.21
C ASP A 88 -0.41 23.82 18.11
N PRO A 89 0.58 24.66 18.42
CA PRO A 89 1.51 25.20 17.39
C PRO A 89 2.40 24.13 16.78
N ASP A 90 2.67 23.03 17.50
CA ASP A 90 3.53 21.96 17.04
C ASP A 90 2.75 20.89 16.26
N PRO A 91 2.99 20.72 14.94
CA PRO A 91 2.33 19.69 14.15
C PRO A 91 2.65 18.27 14.64
N ALA A 92 3.78 18.05 15.32
CA ALA A 92 4.09 16.73 15.90
C ALA A 92 3.12 16.37 17.04
N VAL A 93 2.72 17.35 17.85
CA VAL A 93 1.71 17.17 18.91
C VAL A 93 0.34 16.92 18.29
N ARG A 94 -0.09 17.74 17.29
CA ARG A 94 -1.37 17.53 16.60
C ARG A 94 -1.43 16.15 15.92
N SER A 95 -0.33 15.73 15.31
CA SER A 95 -0.18 14.41 14.69
C SER A 95 -0.28 13.28 15.71
N ALA A 96 0.40 13.44 16.88
CA ALA A 96 0.33 12.47 17.97
C ALA A 96 -1.09 12.31 18.51
N VAL A 97 -1.88 13.39 18.60
CA VAL A 97 -3.31 13.30 18.98
C VAL A 97 -4.10 12.46 17.96
N ALA A 98 -3.90 12.70 16.68
CA ALA A 98 -4.60 11.94 15.64
C ALA A 98 -4.22 10.44 15.69
N ILE A 99 -2.93 10.12 15.82
CA ILE A 99 -2.46 8.73 15.98
C ILE A 99 -3.08 8.08 17.21
N ALA A 100 -3.02 8.77 18.35
CA ALA A 100 -3.55 8.26 19.61
C ALA A 100 -5.06 8.04 19.56
N ALA A 101 -5.80 8.95 18.89
CA ALA A 101 -7.25 8.82 18.72
C ALA A 101 -7.63 7.54 17.95
N GLY A 102 -6.89 7.21 16.88
CA GLY A 102 -7.10 5.96 16.15
C GLY A 102 -6.71 4.74 16.97
N TYR A 103 -5.53 4.75 17.57
CA TYR A 103 -4.98 3.60 18.28
C TYR A 103 -5.79 3.22 19.54
N TYR A 104 -6.21 4.23 20.33
CA TYR A 104 -7.01 4.00 21.55
C TYR A 104 -8.53 4.08 21.32
N HIS A 105 -8.96 4.21 20.07
CA HIS A 105 -10.35 4.27 19.67
C HIS A 105 -11.16 5.41 20.36
N LEU A 106 -10.60 6.61 20.38
CA LEU A 106 -11.21 7.77 21.04
C LEU A 106 -12.32 8.38 20.17
N VAL A 107 -13.52 7.81 20.24
CA VAL A 107 -14.69 8.24 19.44
C VAL A 107 -15.06 9.71 19.68
N ASP A 108 -14.83 10.23 20.89
CA ASP A 108 -15.11 11.62 21.26
C ASP A 108 -14.33 12.64 20.40
N LEU A 109 -13.20 12.21 19.79
CA LEU A 109 -12.40 13.06 18.90
C LEU A 109 -12.84 12.97 17.43
N TYR A 110 -13.81 12.13 17.07
CA TYR A 110 -14.20 11.88 15.69
C TYR A 110 -14.53 13.17 14.92
N GLY A 111 -15.39 14.04 15.50
CA GLY A 111 -15.74 15.31 14.90
C GLY A 111 -14.54 16.24 14.69
N ALA A 112 -13.67 16.36 15.69
CA ALA A 112 -12.46 17.18 15.58
C ALA A 112 -11.47 16.64 14.54
N LEU A 113 -11.31 15.33 14.44
CA LEU A 113 -10.48 14.71 13.37
C LEU A 113 -11.02 15.04 11.99
N LEU A 114 -12.34 14.99 11.79
CA LEU A 114 -12.97 15.32 10.51
C LEU A 114 -12.90 16.79 10.20
N ASP A 115 -13.35 17.65 11.12
CA ASP A 115 -13.59 19.09 10.86
C ASP A 115 -12.33 19.94 10.92
N VAL A 116 -11.29 19.47 11.63
CA VAL A 116 -10.02 20.18 11.81
C VAL A 116 -8.86 19.37 11.28
N GLY A 117 -8.65 18.16 11.76
CA GLY A 117 -7.48 17.36 11.44
C GLY A 117 -7.31 17.11 9.95
N THR A 118 -8.38 16.80 9.21
CA THR A 118 -8.31 16.60 7.75
C THR A 118 -8.08 17.89 6.95
N TYR A 119 -8.18 19.07 7.58
CA TYR A 119 -7.94 20.39 6.98
C TYR A 119 -6.63 21.02 7.47
N ASP A 120 -5.87 20.34 8.33
CA ASP A 120 -4.61 20.85 8.86
C ASP A 120 -3.65 21.26 7.73
N GLU A 121 -2.87 22.30 7.96
CA GLU A 121 -1.85 22.76 7.01
C GLU A 121 -0.73 21.73 6.81
N HIS A 122 -0.45 20.93 7.85
CA HIS A 122 0.61 19.93 7.82
C HIS A 122 0.10 18.57 7.30
N GLY A 123 0.80 18.00 6.31
CA GLY A 123 0.39 16.76 5.64
C GLY A 123 0.28 15.54 6.57
N ASP A 124 1.22 15.40 7.53
CA ASP A 124 1.19 14.27 8.47
C ASP A 124 -0.04 14.33 9.38
N VAL A 125 -0.46 15.52 9.80
CA VAL A 125 -1.68 15.68 10.63
C VAL A 125 -2.91 15.28 9.83
N ARG A 126 -3.02 15.71 8.57
CA ARG A 126 -4.13 15.29 7.69
C ARG A 126 -4.12 13.78 7.47
N HIS A 127 -2.93 13.20 7.22
CA HIS A 127 -2.77 11.76 7.02
C HIS A 127 -3.24 10.97 8.25
N HIS A 128 -2.69 11.27 9.43
CA HIS A 128 -3.03 10.55 10.64
C HIS A 128 -4.48 10.76 11.07
N SER A 129 -5.08 11.93 10.76
CA SER A 129 -6.50 12.18 11.01
C SER A 129 -7.41 11.32 10.13
N LEU A 130 -7.13 11.20 8.83
CA LEU A 130 -7.86 10.28 7.94
C LEU A 130 -7.67 8.82 8.37
N HIS A 131 -6.46 8.44 8.75
CA HIS A 131 -6.16 7.10 9.24
C HIS A 131 -6.95 6.78 10.53
N ALA A 132 -6.96 7.71 11.49
CA ALA A 132 -7.74 7.58 12.73
C ALA A 132 -9.25 7.43 12.44
N LEU A 133 -9.80 8.26 11.56
CA LEU A 133 -11.20 8.15 11.12
C LEU A 133 -11.50 6.78 10.51
N ARG A 134 -10.55 6.17 9.81
CA ARG A 134 -10.69 4.79 9.31
C ARG A 134 -10.77 3.78 10.43
N LEU A 135 -9.89 3.87 11.43
CA LEU A 135 -9.89 2.95 12.57
C LEU A 135 -11.15 3.10 13.43
N LEU A 136 -11.75 4.29 13.46
CA LEU A 136 -12.98 4.57 14.20
C LEU A 136 -14.27 4.22 13.44
N ALA A 137 -14.19 3.91 12.14
CA ALA A 137 -15.38 3.71 11.30
C ALA A 137 -16.36 2.63 11.80
N GLY A 138 -15.84 1.56 12.43
CA GLY A 138 -16.69 0.51 13.03
C GLY A 138 -17.28 0.87 14.41
N LYS A 139 -17.02 2.08 14.90
CA LYS A 139 -17.41 2.53 16.25
C LYS A 139 -18.38 3.71 16.22
N VAL A 140 -18.65 4.26 15.05
CA VAL A 140 -19.60 5.37 14.80
C VAL A 140 -20.77 4.88 13.97
N PRO A 141 -21.92 5.55 14.02
CA PRO A 141 -23.05 5.26 13.16
C PRO A 141 -22.69 5.39 11.67
N SER A 142 -23.32 4.58 10.82
CA SER A 142 -23.00 4.54 9.38
C SER A 142 -23.24 5.87 8.65
N GLU A 143 -24.22 6.66 9.11
CA GLU A 143 -24.51 7.99 8.61
C GLU A 143 -23.38 9.00 8.82
N GLU A 144 -22.52 8.79 9.81
CA GLU A 144 -21.35 9.65 10.06
C GLU A 144 -20.15 9.34 9.13
N LEU A 145 -20.21 8.24 8.37
CA LEU A 145 -19.14 7.88 7.45
C LEU A 145 -19.18 8.67 6.13
N ASP A 146 -20.35 9.14 5.70
CA ASP A 146 -20.48 9.87 4.43
C ASP A 146 -19.70 11.19 4.39
N PRO A 147 -19.70 12.03 5.43
CA PRO A 147 -18.85 13.23 5.47
C PRO A 147 -17.35 12.90 5.30
N VAL A 148 -16.87 11.83 5.94
CA VAL A 148 -15.46 11.38 5.82
C VAL A 148 -15.15 10.96 4.40
N ARG A 149 -16.01 10.17 3.75
CA ARG A 149 -15.87 9.71 2.36
C ARG A 149 -15.87 10.90 1.39
N GLN A 150 -16.75 11.88 1.60
CA GLN A 150 -16.79 13.10 0.79
C GLN A 150 -15.54 13.94 0.97
N ARG A 151 -15.04 14.08 2.20
CA ARG A 151 -13.78 14.78 2.47
C ARG A 151 -12.60 14.06 1.82
N ALA A 152 -12.54 12.75 1.91
CA ALA A 152 -11.53 11.92 1.26
C ALA A 152 -11.52 12.13 -0.27
N ALA A 153 -12.69 12.20 -0.91
CA ALA A 153 -12.77 12.46 -2.36
C ALA A 153 -12.13 13.80 -2.76
N GLN A 154 -12.13 14.80 -1.87
CA GLN A 154 -11.48 16.10 -2.10
C GLN A 154 -9.96 16.06 -1.91
N LEU A 155 -9.43 15.03 -1.22
CA LEU A 155 -8.01 14.87 -0.87
C LEU A 155 -7.25 13.90 -1.79
N LEU A 156 -7.87 13.45 -2.88
CA LEU A 156 -7.24 12.52 -3.83
C LEU A 156 -5.99 13.09 -4.51
N ASP A 157 -5.92 14.43 -4.63
CA ASP A 157 -4.77 15.15 -5.22
C ASP A 157 -3.94 15.90 -4.16
N ASP A 158 -4.07 15.51 -2.88
CA ASP A 158 -3.27 16.15 -1.81
C ASP A 158 -1.77 16.01 -2.08
N PRO A 159 -0.95 17.04 -1.83
CA PRO A 159 0.51 16.96 -2.03
C PRO A 159 1.18 15.86 -1.19
N HIS A 160 0.59 15.49 -0.04
CA HIS A 160 1.14 14.48 0.85
C HIS A 160 0.76 13.05 0.42
N LYS A 161 1.76 12.16 0.20
CA LYS A 161 1.55 10.78 -0.29
C LYS A 161 0.60 9.97 0.59
N GLY A 162 0.80 10.00 1.92
CA GLY A 162 -0.03 9.27 2.87
C GLY A 162 -1.50 9.73 2.86
N VAL A 163 -1.73 11.05 2.71
CA VAL A 163 -3.09 11.61 2.59
C VAL A 163 -3.77 11.06 1.34
N ARG A 164 -3.10 11.08 0.18
CA ARG A 164 -3.67 10.51 -1.06
C ARG A 164 -4.01 9.03 -0.90
N GLY A 165 -3.16 8.26 -0.21
CA GLY A 165 -3.40 6.84 0.05
C GLY A 165 -4.66 6.60 0.87
N GLU A 166 -4.78 7.22 2.04
CA GLU A 166 -5.97 7.10 2.90
C GLU A 166 -7.24 7.66 2.22
N ALA A 167 -7.10 8.75 1.48
CA ALA A 167 -8.19 9.35 0.71
C ALA A 167 -8.73 8.40 -0.36
N ALA A 168 -7.85 7.70 -1.08
CA ALA A 168 -8.26 6.75 -2.12
C ALA A 168 -9.08 5.59 -1.54
N ILE A 169 -8.70 5.06 -0.37
CA ILE A 169 -9.46 4.02 0.32
C ILE A 169 -10.89 4.49 0.60
N ARG A 170 -11.02 5.65 1.21
CA ARG A 170 -12.32 6.17 1.66
C ARG A 170 -13.22 6.60 0.50
N ALA A 171 -12.64 7.19 -0.54
CA ALA A 171 -13.39 7.60 -1.71
C ALA A 171 -13.97 6.40 -2.46
N GLU A 172 -13.22 5.30 -2.61
CA GLU A 172 -13.74 4.09 -3.27
C GLU A 172 -14.86 3.40 -2.46
N GLU A 173 -14.84 3.49 -1.13
CA GLU A 173 -15.94 2.99 -0.28
C GLU A 173 -17.27 3.72 -0.55
N LEU A 174 -17.24 5.01 -0.88
CA LEU A 174 -18.41 5.80 -1.21
C LEU A 174 -19.17 5.25 -2.45
N VAL A 175 -18.47 4.55 -3.32
CA VAL A 175 -18.98 4.08 -4.61
C VAL A 175 -18.94 2.55 -4.74
N GLY A 176 -18.55 1.83 -3.68
CA GLY A 176 -18.33 0.38 -3.71
C GLY A 176 -19.53 -0.41 -4.21
N GLU A 177 -20.72 -0.19 -3.66
CA GLU A 177 -21.96 -0.86 -4.08
C GLU A 177 -22.27 -0.60 -5.56
N ARG A 178 -22.03 0.63 -6.03
CA ARG A 178 -22.27 0.98 -7.44
C ARG A 178 -21.24 0.36 -8.37
N LEU A 179 -19.99 0.19 -7.92
CA LEU A 179 -18.96 -0.55 -8.65
C LEU A 179 -19.33 -2.02 -8.79
N ASP A 180 -19.85 -2.66 -7.75
CA ASP A 180 -20.25 -4.06 -7.76
C ASP A 180 -21.49 -4.28 -8.64
N GLU A 181 -22.46 -3.36 -8.61
CA GLU A 181 -23.61 -3.35 -9.52
C GLU A 181 -23.14 -3.22 -10.98
N ALA A 182 -22.25 -2.25 -11.28
CA ALA A 182 -21.71 -2.05 -12.62
C ALA A 182 -20.97 -3.29 -13.12
N ARG A 183 -20.19 -3.95 -12.25
CA ARG A 183 -19.51 -5.21 -12.58
C ARG A 183 -20.52 -6.33 -12.87
N THR A 184 -21.58 -6.43 -12.08
CA THR A 184 -22.65 -7.41 -12.29
C THR A 184 -23.34 -7.21 -13.65
N LEU A 185 -23.60 -5.97 -14.04
CA LEU A 185 -24.15 -5.62 -15.35
C LEU A 185 -23.21 -6.03 -16.49
N GLN A 186 -21.91 -5.78 -16.35
CA GLN A 186 -20.89 -6.18 -17.32
C GLN A 186 -20.83 -7.70 -17.48
N LEU A 187 -20.83 -8.46 -16.39
CA LEU A 187 -20.83 -9.92 -16.42
C LEU A 187 -22.11 -10.52 -17.07
N LYS A 188 -23.21 -9.78 -17.06
CA LYS A 188 -24.46 -10.13 -17.76
C LYS A 188 -24.50 -9.67 -19.21
N ALA A 189 -23.38 -9.18 -19.76
CA ALA A 189 -23.28 -8.59 -21.09
C ALA A 189 -24.25 -7.41 -21.33
N GLN A 190 -24.58 -6.68 -20.26
CA GLN A 190 -25.40 -5.45 -20.31
C GLN A 190 -24.47 -4.22 -20.39
N GLU A 191 -23.65 -4.16 -21.42
CA GLU A 191 -22.51 -3.24 -21.53
C GLU A 191 -22.88 -1.76 -21.44
N ASP A 192 -23.99 -1.31 -22.06
CA ASP A 192 -24.39 0.10 -22.02
C ASP A 192 -24.83 0.53 -20.61
N GLN A 193 -25.48 -0.39 -19.89
CA GLN A 193 -25.87 -0.15 -18.50
C GLN A 193 -24.62 -0.15 -17.57
N ALA A 194 -23.68 -1.07 -17.82
CA ALA A 194 -22.41 -1.10 -17.10
C ALA A 194 -21.60 0.18 -17.35
N ASP A 195 -21.47 0.62 -18.61
CA ASP A 195 -20.80 1.88 -18.97
C ASP A 195 -21.42 3.06 -18.22
N SER A 196 -22.75 3.19 -18.26
CA SER A 196 -23.46 4.25 -17.55
C SER A 196 -23.19 4.22 -16.03
N ALA A 197 -23.20 3.04 -15.43
CA ALA A 197 -22.95 2.86 -14.00
C ALA A 197 -21.50 3.22 -13.63
N TYR A 198 -20.49 2.78 -14.41
CA TYR A 198 -19.10 3.18 -14.18
C TYR A 198 -18.89 4.70 -14.35
N ARG A 199 -19.54 5.34 -15.33
CA ARG A 199 -19.47 6.80 -15.49
C ARG A 199 -20.14 7.52 -14.32
N GLU A 200 -21.17 6.97 -13.72
CA GLU A 200 -21.76 7.51 -12.49
C GLU A 200 -20.78 7.44 -11.32
N VAL A 201 -20.07 6.33 -11.18
CA VAL A 201 -18.96 6.21 -10.20
C VAL A 201 -17.93 7.32 -10.43
N LEU A 202 -17.49 7.54 -11.68
CA LEU A 202 -16.49 8.56 -11.98
C LEU A 202 -16.98 10.00 -11.79
N ARG A 203 -18.29 10.25 -11.82
CA ARG A 203 -18.81 11.59 -11.43
C ARG A 203 -18.61 11.88 -9.94
N ARG A 204 -18.57 10.84 -9.09
CA ARG A 204 -18.35 10.98 -7.64
C ARG A 204 -16.88 10.85 -7.26
N VAL A 205 -16.18 9.91 -7.88
CA VAL A 205 -14.77 9.59 -7.63
C VAL A 205 -14.01 9.48 -8.96
N PRO A 206 -13.60 10.63 -9.57
CA PRO A 206 -12.98 10.66 -10.90
C PRO A 206 -11.73 9.77 -11.01
N MET A 207 -10.99 9.62 -9.91
CA MET A 207 -9.75 8.82 -9.84
C MET A 207 -9.97 7.36 -9.46
N SER A 208 -11.23 6.86 -9.41
CA SER A 208 -11.47 5.43 -9.17
C SER A 208 -10.77 4.58 -10.22
N LYS A 209 -9.72 3.87 -9.78
CA LYS A 209 -8.95 3.00 -10.67
C LYS A 209 -9.81 1.86 -11.22
N ARG A 210 -10.68 1.28 -10.38
CA ARG A 210 -11.61 0.21 -10.79
C ARG A 210 -12.54 0.67 -11.93
N ALA A 211 -13.21 1.80 -11.76
CA ALA A 211 -14.13 2.31 -12.78
C ALA A 211 -13.40 2.69 -14.07
N ASN A 212 -12.24 3.34 -13.97
CA ASN A 212 -11.43 3.69 -15.14
C ASN A 212 -10.92 2.46 -15.88
N TYR A 213 -10.44 1.44 -15.17
CA TYR A 213 -10.02 0.18 -15.74
C TYR A 213 -11.17 -0.50 -16.51
N ARG A 214 -12.33 -0.65 -15.86
CA ARG A 214 -13.49 -1.32 -16.48
C ARG A 214 -14.03 -0.57 -17.70
N LEU A 215 -14.06 0.76 -17.67
CA LEU A 215 -14.41 1.56 -18.85
C LEU A 215 -13.39 1.46 -19.97
N ALA A 216 -12.09 1.40 -19.65
CA ALA A 216 -11.05 1.15 -20.64
C ALA A 216 -11.27 -0.21 -21.34
N ARG A 217 -11.53 -1.27 -20.55
CA ARG A 217 -11.85 -2.60 -21.03
C ARG A 217 -13.08 -2.59 -21.96
N LEU A 218 -14.18 -1.99 -21.54
CA LEU A 218 -15.39 -1.86 -22.36
C LEU A 218 -15.09 -1.12 -23.69
N SER A 219 -14.22 -0.11 -23.67
CA SER A 219 -13.81 0.59 -24.89
C SER A 219 -13.02 -0.33 -25.83
N LEU A 220 -12.08 -1.12 -25.29
CA LEU A 220 -11.32 -2.10 -26.09
C LEU A 220 -12.25 -3.17 -26.70
N ASP A 221 -13.15 -3.74 -25.90
CA ASP A 221 -14.10 -4.76 -26.33
C ASP A 221 -15.04 -4.26 -27.46
N ARG A 222 -15.37 -2.97 -27.45
CA ARG A 222 -16.17 -2.28 -28.49
C ARG A 222 -15.36 -1.86 -29.72
N GLY A 223 -14.06 -2.10 -29.72
CA GLY A 223 -13.15 -1.70 -30.82
C GLY A 223 -12.69 -0.24 -30.78
N ASP A 224 -13.05 0.53 -29.73
CA ASP A 224 -12.48 1.88 -29.51
C ASP A 224 -11.12 1.75 -28.80
N VAL A 225 -10.17 1.19 -29.52
CA VAL A 225 -8.83 0.89 -29.02
C VAL A 225 -8.12 2.16 -28.52
N SER A 226 -8.28 3.28 -29.24
CA SER A 226 -7.62 4.53 -28.88
C SER A 226 -8.05 5.04 -27.50
N ALA A 227 -9.37 5.13 -27.26
CA ALA A 227 -9.90 5.59 -25.98
C ALA A 227 -9.56 4.63 -24.84
N GLY A 228 -9.62 3.31 -25.09
CA GLY A 228 -9.25 2.30 -24.10
C GLY A 228 -7.79 2.42 -23.67
N LEU A 229 -6.85 2.45 -24.62
CA LEU A 229 -5.42 2.58 -24.33
C LEU A 229 -5.05 3.93 -23.69
N GLN A 230 -5.66 5.02 -24.14
CA GLN A 230 -5.43 6.31 -23.50
C GLN A 230 -5.82 6.28 -22.03
N ARG A 231 -7.00 5.75 -21.70
CA ARG A 231 -7.49 5.65 -20.32
C ARG A 231 -6.60 4.76 -19.46
N LEU A 232 -6.17 3.61 -19.98
CA LEU A 232 -5.23 2.72 -19.26
C LEU A 232 -3.91 3.43 -18.95
N ARG A 233 -3.37 4.19 -19.91
CA ARG A 233 -2.12 4.93 -19.76
C ARG A 233 -2.24 6.04 -18.71
N GLU A 234 -3.31 6.83 -18.76
CA GLU A 234 -3.58 7.93 -17.81
C GLU A 234 -3.68 7.44 -16.35
N HIS A 235 -4.06 6.18 -16.15
CA HIS A 235 -4.19 5.58 -14.83
C HIS A 235 -3.06 4.60 -14.46
N GLY A 236 -1.97 4.55 -15.23
CA GLY A 236 -0.79 3.74 -14.94
C GLY A 236 -1.01 2.23 -15.07
N MET A 237 -1.93 1.80 -15.93
CA MET A 237 -2.29 0.40 -16.16
C MET A 237 -1.91 -0.10 -17.57
N LEU A 238 -1.06 0.65 -18.28
CA LEU A 238 -0.50 0.29 -19.57
C LEU A 238 0.98 0.64 -19.60
N MET A 239 1.81 -0.30 -20.02
CA MET A 239 3.20 -0.07 -20.38
C MET A 239 3.40 -0.28 -21.87
N ASP A 240 3.93 0.73 -22.57
CA ASP A 240 4.38 0.62 -23.96
C ASP A 240 5.80 0.04 -23.96
N VAL A 241 5.91 -1.27 -24.21
CA VAL A 241 7.17 -2.02 -24.15
C VAL A 241 8.00 -1.74 -25.39
N PRO A 242 9.13 -1.03 -25.27
CA PRO A 242 9.94 -0.67 -26.43
C PRO A 242 10.75 -1.86 -26.94
N ARG A 243 11.08 -1.81 -28.21
CA ARG A 243 12.09 -2.69 -28.80
C ARG A 243 13.47 -2.24 -28.33
N LEU A 244 14.22 -3.13 -27.66
CA LEU A 244 15.58 -2.85 -27.24
C LEU A 244 16.55 -2.87 -28.42
N THR A 245 17.49 -1.95 -28.43
CA THR A 245 18.56 -1.88 -29.44
C THR A 245 19.69 -2.86 -29.19
N THR A 246 19.88 -3.23 -27.91
CA THR A 246 20.90 -4.15 -27.43
C THR A 246 20.26 -5.10 -26.43
N ARG A 247 20.59 -6.40 -26.54
CA ARG A 247 20.12 -7.42 -25.58
C ARG A 247 20.79 -7.23 -24.23
N PRO A 248 20.05 -7.28 -23.11
CA PRO A 248 20.65 -7.38 -21.80
C PRO A 248 21.44 -8.69 -21.64
N VAL A 249 22.49 -8.65 -20.83
CA VAL A 249 23.19 -9.85 -20.36
C VAL A 249 22.49 -10.33 -19.10
N ILE A 250 21.95 -11.53 -19.12
CA ILE A 250 21.16 -12.04 -17.99
C ILE A 250 22.11 -12.59 -16.91
N ASP A 251 22.69 -11.67 -16.12
CA ASP A 251 23.61 -11.97 -15.01
C ASP A 251 23.04 -11.61 -13.63
N GLY A 252 21.82 -11.05 -13.60
CA GLY A 252 21.08 -10.65 -12.42
C GLY A 252 21.26 -9.17 -12.05
N ARG A 253 22.09 -8.42 -12.79
CA ARG A 253 22.38 -6.99 -12.54
C ARG A 253 21.67 -6.12 -13.57
N VAL A 254 20.78 -5.27 -13.10
CA VAL A 254 20.08 -4.32 -13.96
C VAL A 254 20.90 -3.02 -14.05
N ASP A 255 22.10 -3.10 -14.58
CA ASP A 255 23.07 -1.98 -14.62
C ASP A 255 23.64 -1.68 -16.02
N GLU A 256 23.30 -2.47 -17.04
CA GLU A 256 23.79 -2.25 -18.39
C GLU A 256 23.03 -1.14 -19.14
N ASP A 257 23.71 -0.53 -20.11
CA ASP A 257 23.15 0.50 -21.01
C ASP A 257 21.91 0.03 -21.78
N SER A 258 21.74 -1.27 -21.98
CA SER A 258 20.55 -1.86 -22.63
C SER A 258 19.25 -1.50 -21.91
N TRP A 259 19.26 -1.40 -20.58
CA TRP A 259 18.10 -1.03 -19.78
C TRP A 259 17.71 0.44 -19.84
N GLN A 260 18.60 1.33 -20.32
CA GLN A 260 18.28 2.76 -20.50
C GLN A 260 17.18 3.00 -21.56
N SER A 261 17.02 2.07 -22.50
CA SER A 261 15.97 2.15 -23.52
C SER A 261 14.68 1.40 -23.12
N ALA A 262 14.67 0.71 -22.01
CA ALA A 262 13.51 0.00 -21.48
C ALA A 262 12.46 0.96 -20.91
N ILE A 263 11.18 0.55 -20.89
CA ILE A 263 10.16 1.24 -20.10
C ILE A 263 10.38 0.91 -18.62
N ARG A 264 10.25 1.93 -17.77
CA ARG A 264 10.38 1.77 -16.31
C ARG A 264 9.05 2.01 -15.61
N ALA A 265 8.75 1.16 -14.63
CA ALA A 265 7.69 1.36 -13.63
C ALA A 265 8.31 1.39 -12.23
N ASP A 266 7.92 2.38 -11.41
CA ASP A 266 8.38 2.57 -10.03
C ASP A 266 7.22 2.79 -9.05
N ALA A 267 5.98 2.74 -9.54
CA ALA A 267 4.78 2.85 -8.73
C ALA A 267 4.20 1.45 -8.47
N PHE A 268 4.32 0.99 -7.24
CA PHE A 268 3.76 -0.28 -6.78
C PHE A 268 2.74 -0.04 -5.68
N TYR A 269 1.83 -0.99 -5.51
CA TYR A 269 0.73 -0.92 -4.56
C TYR A 269 0.75 -2.13 -3.65
N GLN A 270 0.53 -1.91 -2.35
CA GLN A 270 0.39 -2.98 -1.37
C GLN A 270 -0.78 -3.90 -1.76
N PHE A 271 -0.57 -5.20 -1.53
CA PHE A 271 -1.66 -6.15 -1.68
C PHE A 271 -2.57 -6.07 -0.46
N VAL A 272 -3.85 -5.82 -0.68
CA VAL A 272 -4.87 -5.73 0.37
C VAL A 272 -6.06 -6.61 0.01
N SER A 273 -6.80 -7.07 1.01
CA SER A 273 -7.98 -7.90 0.81
C SER A 273 -9.04 -7.22 -0.06
N SER A 274 -9.90 -8.02 -0.68
CA SER A 274 -10.81 -7.74 -1.80
C SER A 274 -11.67 -6.47 -1.78
N HIS A 275 -11.79 -5.79 -0.64
CA HIS A 275 -12.68 -4.64 -0.48
C HIS A 275 -11.97 -3.34 -0.10
N GLN A 276 -10.66 -3.36 0.02
CA GLN A 276 -9.87 -2.20 0.40
C GLN A 276 -9.11 -1.63 -0.80
N ALA A 277 -9.02 -0.30 -0.88
CA ALA A 277 -8.15 0.33 -1.84
C ALA A 277 -6.68 0.05 -1.49
N ALA A 278 -5.88 -0.46 -2.45
CA ALA A 278 -4.47 -0.69 -2.21
C ALA A 278 -3.72 0.63 -2.03
N LEU A 279 -2.98 0.72 -0.93
CA LEU A 279 -2.06 1.82 -0.69
C LEU A 279 -0.84 1.73 -1.62
N PRO A 280 -0.19 2.85 -1.96
CA PRO A 280 1.15 2.80 -2.50
C PRO A 280 2.05 1.98 -1.58
N SER A 281 2.88 1.12 -2.16
CA SER A 281 3.89 0.38 -1.39
C SER A 281 4.97 1.34 -0.89
N ASP A 282 5.41 1.16 0.35
CA ASP A 282 6.54 1.88 0.91
C ASP A 282 7.89 1.20 0.57
N VAL A 283 7.83 -0.01 0.01
CA VAL A 283 9.03 -0.75 -0.42
C VAL A 283 9.44 -0.27 -1.81
N GLU A 284 10.55 0.43 -1.89
CA GLU A 284 11.06 1.01 -3.13
C GLU A 284 11.45 -0.11 -4.11
N SER A 285 10.92 -0.01 -5.33
CA SER A 285 11.09 -1.01 -6.38
C SER A 285 11.08 -0.37 -7.75
N GLU A 286 11.84 -0.94 -8.67
CA GLU A 286 11.85 -0.58 -10.08
C GLU A 286 11.70 -1.82 -10.95
N LEU A 287 10.86 -1.73 -11.96
CA LEU A 287 10.66 -2.74 -12.97
C LEU A 287 10.97 -2.16 -14.36
N TYR A 288 11.80 -2.82 -15.10
CA TYR A 288 12.19 -2.48 -16.46
C TYR A 288 11.66 -3.53 -17.45
N LEU A 289 11.11 -3.09 -18.57
CA LEU A 289 10.58 -3.96 -19.63
C LEU A 289 11.06 -3.51 -20.99
N GLY A 290 11.46 -4.48 -21.79
CA GLY A 290 11.79 -4.29 -23.18
C GLY A 290 11.68 -5.61 -23.94
N HIS A 291 11.71 -5.58 -25.28
CA HIS A 291 11.65 -6.79 -26.10
C HIS A 291 12.54 -6.71 -27.33
N ASP A 292 12.81 -7.85 -27.93
CA ASP A 292 13.29 -7.96 -29.32
C ASP A 292 12.38 -8.91 -30.12
N ASP A 293 12.85 -9.47 -31.23
CA ASP A 293 12.06 -10.41 -32.05
C ASP A 293 11.90 -11.78 -31.40
N GLU A 294 12.71 -12.11 -30.40
CA GLU A 294 12.80 -13.45 -29.83
C GLU A 294 12.35 -13.52 -28.37
N ARG A 295 12.48 -12.39 -27.62
CA ARG A 295 12.32 -12.40 -26.16
C ARG A 295 11.68 -11.14 -25.62
N LEU A 296 10.92 -11.33 -24.52
CA LEU A 296 10.57 -10.29 -23.57
C LEU A 296 11.62 -10.27 -22.46
N TYR A 297 12.16 -9.09 -22.16
CA TYR A 297 13.15 -8.86 -21.11
C TYR A 297 12.50 -8.10 -19.96
N LEU A 298 12.71 -8.60 -18.74
CA LEU A 298 12.30 -7.95 -17.49
C LEU A 298 13.56 -7.78 -16.62
N GLY A 299 13.76 -6.56 -16.12
CA GLY A 299 14.75 -6.24 -15.10
C GLY A 299 14.04 -5.70 -13.87
N PHE A 300 14.33 -6.25 -12.71
CA PHE A 300 13.76 -5.80 -11.44
C PHE A 300 14.86 -5.37 -10.48
N VAL A 301 14.67 -4.25 -9.80
CA VAL A 301 15.52 -3.77 -8.69
C VAL A 301 14.65 -3.53 -7.47
N GLY A 302 14.95 -4.22 -6.39
CA GLY A 302 14.32 -4.05 -5.09
C GLY A 302 15.30 -3.43 -4.10
N TYR A 303 15.07 -2.18 -3.69
CA TYR A 303 15.93 -1.50 -2.73
C TYR A 303 15.68 -2.02 -1.31
N ASP A 304 16.75 -2.27 -0.57
CA ASP A 304 16.73 -2.79 0.79
C ASP A 304 18.08 -2.55 1.48
N GLU A 305 18.14 -1.65 2.45
CA GLU A 305 19.34 -1.36 3.22
C GLU A 305 19.80 -2.54 4.12
N GLU A 306 18.95 -3.55 4.28
CA GLU A 306 19.21 -4.71 5.13
C GLU A 306 19.12 -6.02 4.34
N THR A 307 19.81 -6.11 3.20
CA THR A 307 19.78 -7.30 2.32
C THR A 307 20.17 -8.61 3.02
N ALA A 308 20.89 -8.53 4.13
CA ALA A 308 21.19 -9.69 4.98
C ALA A 308 19.93 -10.30 5.64
N LYS A 309 18.83 -9.55 5.72
CA LYS A 309 17.55 -10.00 6.26
C LYS A 309 16.60 -10.57 5.19
N LEU A 310 17.00 -10.60 3.91
CA LEU A 310 16.21 -11.24 2.86
C LEU A 310 15.87 -12.68 3.25
N VAL A 311 14.60 -13.03 3.15
CA VAL A 311 14.13 -14.39 3.45
C VAL A 311 14.47 -15.27 2.26
N ARG A 312 15.31 -16.29 2.50
CA ARG A 312 15.78 -17.25 1.51
C ARG A 312 15.64 -18.64 2.12
N SER A 313 14.85 -19.49 1.50
CA SER A 313 14.70 -20.88 1.94
C SER A 313 15.73 -21.74 1.23
N SER A 314 16.58 -22.44 2.00
CA SER A 314 17.55 -23.37 1.46
C SER A 314 17.01 -24.79 1.21
N SER A 315 15.73 -25.04 1.44
CA SER A 315 15.10 -26.35 1.23
C SER A 315 14.39 -26.37 -0.13
N GLY A 316 14.88 -27.19 -1.05
CA GLY A 316 14.36 -27.35 -2.40
C GLY A 316 13.02 -28.08 -2.51
N GLU A 317 12.02 -27.74 -1.71
CA GLU A 317 10.64 -28.19 -1.85
C GLU A 317 9.80 -27.07 -2.49
N ASP A 318 9.19 -27.35 -3.62
CA ASP A 318 8.46 -26.44 -4.51
C ASP A 318 7.42 -25.53 -3.83
N MET A 319 6.89 -25.93 -2.69
CA MET A 319 5.87 -25.15 -1.96
C MET A 319 6.44 -24.01 -1.11
N LEU A 320 7.75 -23.87 -0.96
CA LEU A 320 8.36 -22.91 -0.03
C LEU A 320 8.90 -21.65 -0.69
N ILE A 321 9.01 -21.58 -2.02
CA ILE A 321 9.56 -20.40 -2.68
C ILE A 321 8.69 -19.14 -2.39
N TRP A 322 7.38 -19.31 -2.26
CA TRP A 322 6.40 -18.22 -2.05
C TRP A 322 6.50 -17.52 -0.68
N GLN A 323 7.31 -18.08 0.22
CA GLN A 323 7.62 -17.47 1.52
C GLN A 323 8.93 -16.68 1.51
N ASN A 324 9.63 -16.66 0.37
CA ASN A 324 10.91 -15.97 0.20
C ASN A 324 10.70 -14.53 -0.29
N ASP A 325 11.78 -13.75 -0.25
CA ASP A 325 11.86 -12.56 -1.07
C ASP A 325 11.97 -12.96 -2.53
N LEU A 326 10.93 -12.70 -3.31
CA LEU A 326 10.82 -13.12 -4.70
C LEU A 326 10.08 -12.06 -5.54
N VAL A 327 10.17 -12.24 -6.84
CA VAL A 327 9.33 -11.56 -7.81
C VAL A 327 8.45 -12.57 -8.53
N GLU A 328 7.23 -12.13 -8.87
CA GLU A 328 6.27 -12.93 -9.61
C GLU A 328 5.84 -12.18 -10.88
N VAL A 329 5.81 -12.90 -11.99
CA VAL A 329 5.40 -12.40 -13.30
C VAL A 329 4.15 -13.13 -13.74
N PHE A 330 3.11 -12.40 -14.09
CA PHE A 330 1.85 -12.93 -14.61
C PHE A 330 1.65 -12.40 -16.03
N LEU A 331 1.45 -13.30 -17.01
CA LEU A 331 1.24 -12.95 -18.43
C LEU A 331 0.03 -13.69 -19.01
N ASP A 332 -0.93 -12.94 -19.48
CA ASP A 332 -2.08 -13.40 -20.29
C ASP A 332 -1.88 -12.92 -21.73
N ALA A 333 -1.26 -13.77 -22.56
CA ALA A 333 -0.86 -13.40 -23.92
C ALA A 333 -2.00 -13.46 -24.93
N ASN A 334 -3.09 -14.19 -24.62
CA ASN A 334 -4.25 -14.34 -25.51
C ASN A 334 -5.42 -13.40 -25.11
N LEU A 335 -5.30 -12.68 -24.00
CA LEU A 335 -6.31 -11.78 -23.43
C LEU A 335 -7.68 -12.44 -23.20
N ASP A 336 -7.69 -13.75 -22.89
CA ASP A 336 -8.93 -14.42 -22.53
C ASP A 336 -9.36 -14.14 -21.07
N HIS A 337 -8.47 -13.46 -20.32
CA HIS A 337 -8.63 -13.10 -18.90
C HIS A 337 -8.90 -14.29 -17.99
N ARG A 338 -8.35 -15.42 -18.37
CA ARG A 338 -8.58 -16.71 -17.76
C ARG A 338 -7.31 -17.54 -17.65
N SER A 339 -6.65 -17.74 -18.79
CA SER A 339 -5.40 -18.49 -18.85
C SER A 339 -4.19 -17.53 -18.80
N TYR A 340 -3.15 -17.93 -18.07
CA TYR A 340 -1.98 -17.09 -17.91
C TYR A 340 -0.75 -17.91 -17.47
N MET A 341 0.43 -17.42 -17.85
CA MET A 341 1.69 -17.86 -17.29
C MET A 341 1.89 -17.22 -15.91
N HIS A 342 2.39 -18.01 -14.97
CA HIS A 342 2.89 -17.54 -13.69
C HIS A 342 4.34 -18.01 -13.53
N LEU A 343 5.25 -17.06 -13.26
CA LEU A 343 6.69 -17.32 -13.07
C LEU A 343 7.13 -16.62 -11.78
N GLY A 344 7.71 -17.36 -10.85
CA GLY A 344 8.35 -16.86 -9.64
C GLY A 344 9.87 -17.00 -9.71
N VAL A 345 10.61 -15.96 -9.31
CA VAL A 345 12.08 -15.99 -9.17
C VAL A 345 12.46 -15.38 -7.83
N THR A 346 13.17 -16.16 -7.01
CA THR A 346 13.62 -15.72 -5.69
C THR A 346 14.89 -14.87 -5.74
N SER A 347 15.16 -14.13 -4.68
CA SER A 347 16.38 -13.31 -4.53
C SER A 347 17.68 -14.12 -4.57
N ASP A 348 17.63 -15.44 -4.33
CA ASP A 348 18.75 -16.37 -4.44
C ASP A 348 18.72 -17.24 -5.70
N GLY A 349 17.83 -16.93 -6.65
CA GLY A 349 17.83 -17.48 -8.00
C GLY A 349 17.06 -18.79 -8.18
N MET A 350 16.24 -19.23 -7.23
CA MET A 350 15.32 -20.32 -7.47
C MET A 350 14.17 -19.86 -8.38
N LYS A 351 13.74 -20.73 -9.30
CA LYS A 351 12.63 -20.49 -10.23
C LYS A 351 11.51 -21.51 -9.99
N GLU A 352 10.29 -21.04 -10.09
CA GLU A 352 9.11 -21.88 -10.26
C GLU A 352 8.20 -21.24 -11.30
N ASP A 353 7.62 -22.04 -12.19
CA ASP A 353 6.66 -21.60 -13.18
C ASP A 353 5.50 -22.57 -13.31
N ALA A 354 4.40 -22.06 -13.84
CA ALA A 354 3.20 -22.84 -14.13
C ALA A 354 2.35 -22.14 -15.18
N TRP A 355 1.56 -22.93 -15.88
CA TRP A 355 0.44 -22.46 -16.66
C TRP A 355 -0.86 -22.61 -15.87
N HIS A 356 -1.71 -21.59 -15.91
CA HIS A 356 -3.02 -21.59 -15.25
C HIS A 356 -4.16 -21.48 -16.27
N GLU A 357 -5.23 -22.26 -16.07
CA GLU A 357 -6.44 -22.25 -16.92
C GLU A 357 -7.69 -21.90 -16.11
N GLY A 358 -7.77 -20.73 -15.52
CA GLY A 358 -8.98 -20.29 -14.83
C GLY A 358 -8.84 -20.10 -13.32
N GLY A 359 -7.69 -19.69 -12.86
CA GLY A 359 -7.40 -19.34 -11.47
C GLY A 359 -6.37 -20.24 -10.80
N LEU A 360 -6.15 -20.03 -9.52
CA LEU A 360 -5.07 -20.66 -8.76
C LEU A 360 -5.18 -22.20 -8.71
N GLU A 361 -6.39 -22.74 -8.71
CA GLU A 361 -6.64 -24.18 -8.55
C GLU A 361 -6.34 -24.99 -9.81
N SER A 362 -6.22 -24.35 -10.99
CA SER A 362 -5.98 -25.01 -12.27
C SER A 362 -4.51 -24.91 -12.70
N ARG A 363 -3.61 -25.08 -11.77
CA ARG A 363 -2.17 -24.94 -11.96
C ARG A 363 -1.58 -26.20 -12.62
N ASP A 364 -0.99 -26.04 -13.80
CA ASP A 364 -0.15 -27.04 -14.48
C ASP A 364 1.32 -26.71 -14.20
N THR A 365 1.95 -27.46 -13.31
CA THR A 365 3.37 -27.35 -12.94
C THR A 365 4.30 -28.17 -13.82
N ASP A 366 3.76 -29.01 -14.71
CA ASP A 366 4.53 -29.74 -15.71
C ASP A 366 4.86 -28.86 -16.93
N TRP A 367 4.17 -27.71 -17.06
CA TRP A 367 4.50 -26.70 -18.05
C TRP A 367 5.78 -25.96 -17.66
N ASP A 368 6.70 -25.77 -18.59
CA ASP A 368 8.00 -25.13 -18.37
C ASP A 368 8.24 -24.03 -19.41
N ALA A 369 8.45 -22.80 -18.94
CA ALA A 369 8.74 -21.65 -19.79
C ALA A 369 10.16 -21.73 -20.36
N ASP A 370 10.34 -21.42 -21.66
CA ASP A 370 11.67 -21.17 -22.25
C ASP A 370 12.19 -19.82 -21.74
N VAL A 371 12.85 -19.84 -20.58
CA VAL A 371 13.27 -18.63 -19.87
C VAL A 371 14.71 -18.72 -19.42
N GLN A 372 15.46 -17.62 -19.53
CA GLN A 372 16.74 -17.40 -18.86
C GLN A 372 16.50 -16.39 -17.74
N TRP A 373 17.09 -16.67 -16.57
CA TRP A 373 16.98 -15.78 -15.41
C TRP A 373 18.25 -15.77 -14.59
N SER A 374 18.45 -14.70 -13.86
CA SER A 374 19.52 -14.59 -12.88
C SER A 374 19.11 -13.61 -11.77
N SER A 375 19.64 -13.82 -10.58
CA SER A 375 19.44 -12.92 -9.42
C SER A 375 20.79 -12.45 -8.90
N TYR A 376 20.81 -11.21 -8.40
CA TYR A 376 21.97 -10.64 -7.72
C TYR A 376 21.54 -9.98 -6.41
N VAL A 377 22.36 -10.13 -5.37
CA VAL A 377 22.17 -9.47 -4.07
C VAL A 377 23.38 -8.63 -3.75
N GLY A 378 23.18 -7.32 -3.66
CA GLY A 378 24.17 -6.32 -3.24
C GLY A 378 24.01 -5.91 -1.77
N ASP A 379 24.66 -4.82 -1.40
CA ASP A 379 24.63 -4.30 -0.03
C ASP A 379 23.33 -3.53 0.29
N ASP A 380 22.77 -2.84 -0.71
CA ASP A 380 21.62 -1.93 -0.56
C ASP A 380 20.41 -2.30 -1.43
N ARG A 381 20.51 -3.40 -2.19
CA ARG A 381 19.48 -3.86 -3.13
C ARG A 381 19.67 -5.31 -3.54
N TRP A 382 18.62 -5.86 -4.09
CA TRP A 382 18.69 -7.10 -4.86
C TRP A 382 18.00 -6.89 -6.20
N SER A 383 18.35 -7.69 -7.18
CA SER A 383 17.82 -7.58 -8.53
C SER A 383 17.62 -8.92 -9.20
N VAL A 384 16.74 -8.96 -10.17
CA VAL A 384 16.44 -10.12 -11.00
C VAL A 384 16.38 -9.69 -12.45
N GLU A 385 16.98 -10.46 -13.32
CA GLU A 385 16.79 -10.34 -14.76
C GLU A 385 16.15 -11.61 -15.31
N ILE A 386 15.20 -11.43 -16.21
CA ILE A 386 14.45 -12.49 -16.87
C ILE A 386 14.41 -12.21 -18.37
N ALA A 387 14.72 -13.23 -19.19
CA ALA A 387 14.56 -13.19 -20.65
C ALA A 387 13.66 -14.36 -21.07
N LEU A 388 12.39 -14.06 -21.30
CA LEU A 388 11.35 -15.00 -21.68
C LEU A 388 11.26 -15.11 -23.20
N ARG A 389 11.40 -16.32 -23.76
CA ARG A 389 11.40 -16.53 -25.20
C ARG A 389 9.98 -16.65 -25.76
N PHE A 390 9.75 -16.01 -26.92
CA PHE A 390 8.52 -16.13 -27.68
C PHE A 390 8.53 -17.43 -28.53
N ALA A 391 8.57 -18.57 -27.90
CA ALA A 391 8.66 -19.87 -28.59
C ALA A 391 7.49 -20.81 -28.27
N ASP A 392 6.80 -20.54 -27.16
CA ASP A 392 5.65 -21.31 -26.72
C ASP A 392 4.40 -20.91 -27.52
N PRO A 393 3.56 -21.84 -27.96
CA PRO A 393 2.25 -21.52 -28.58
C PRO A 393 1.35 -20.66 -27.71
N GLN A 394 1.51 -20.73 -26.38
CA GLN A 394 0.79 -19.93 -25.40
C GLN A 394 1.39 -18.52 -25.23
N LEU A 395 2.66 -18.33 -25.63
CA LEU A 395 3.39 -17.05 -25.57
C LEU A 395 3.96 -16.71 -26.96
N PRO A 396 3.11 -16.45 -27.97
CA PRO A 396 3.54 -16.22 -29.36
C PRO A 396 4.29 -14.90 -29.49
N ALA A 397 5.22 -14.82 -30.45
CA ALA A 397 5.93 -13.57 -30.73
C ALA A 397 4.95 -12.43 -31.03
N PRO A 398 4.99 -11.31 -30.28
CA PRO A 398 4.08 -10.20 -30.49
C PRO A 398 4.47 -9.40 -31.75
N GLN A 399 3.46 -8.80 -32.40
CA GLN A 399 3.66 -7.77 -33.41
C GLN A 399 3.55 -6.37 -32.78
N SER A 400 4.02 -5.34 -33.47
CA SER A 400 3.81 -3.97 -32.98
C SER A 400 2.31 -3.69 -32.81
N GLY A 401 1.95 -3.17 -31.64
CA GLY A 401 0.58 -2.93 -31.22
C GLY A 401 -0.11 -4.11 -30.52
N THR A 402 0.50 -5.30 -30.49
CA THR A 402 -0.04 -6.45 -29.72
C THR A 402 -0.17 -6.09 -28.25
N LEU A 403 -1.29 -6.48 -27.66
CA LEU A 403 -1.56 -6.32 -26.22
C LEU A 403 -1.46 -7.67 -25.49
N TRP A 404 -0.83 -7.68 -24.36
CA TRP A 404 -0.86 -8.79 -23.38
C TRP A 404 -1.35 -8.30 -22.05
N GLY A 405 -2.11 -9.11 -21.32
CA GLY A 405 -2.39 -8.91 -19.90
C GLY A 405 -1.13 -9.15 -19.09
N PHE A 406 -0.89 -8.31 -18.09
CA PHE A 406 0.34 -8.38 -17.29
C PHE A 406 0.10 -7.89 -15.86
N ASN A 407 0.69 -8.59 -14.91
CA ASN A 407 0.95 -8.05 -13.58
C ASN A 407 2.32 -8.50 -13.09
N PHE A 408 2.85 -7.76 -12.13
CA PHE A 408 4.12 -8.03 -11.49
C PHE A 408 3.96 -7.84 -9.99
N VAL A 409 4.50 -8.77 -9.22
CA VAL A 409 4.43 -8.75 -7.75
C VAL A 409 5.84 -8.90 -7.19
N ARG A 410 6.14 -8.15 -6.14
CA ARG A 410 7.31 -8.34 -5.27
C ARG A 410 6.83 -8.80 -3.90
N THR A 411 7.37 -9.87 -3.40
CA THR A 411 7.26 -10.26 -1.99
C THR A 411 8.44 -9.70 -1.21
N TYR A 412 8.15 -9.02 -0.10
CA TYR A 412 9.15 -8.43 0.79
C TYR A 412 9.07 -9.08 2.16
N ARG A 413 10.20 -9.62 2.63
CA ARG A 413 10.33 -10.33 3.92
C ARG A 413 9.31 -11.46 4.13
N GLY A 414 8.83 -12.07 3.05
CA GLY A 414 7.81 -13.12 3.11
C GLY A 414 6.45 -12.67 3.66
N ALA A 415 6.22 -11.38 3.82
CA ALA A 415 5.05 -10.85 4.52
C ALA A 415 4.31 -9.73 3.77
N GLU A 416 5.01 -8.82 3.10
CA GLU A 416 4.42 -7.74 2.33
C GLU A 416 4.48 -8.05 0.83
N PHE A 417 3.36 -7.81 0.14
CA PHE A 417 3.25 -7.99 -1.29
C PHE A 417 3.00 -6.64 -1.95
N ALA A 418 3.89 -6.26 -2.86
CA ALA A 418 3.77 -5.05 -3.66
C ALA A 418 3.52 -5.43 -5.12
N GLN A 419 2.46 -4.92 -5.74
CA GLN A 419 2.08 -5.24 -7.12
C GLN A 419 2.04 -3.99 -8.01
N TRP A 420 2.33 -4.18 -9.30
CA TRP A 420 2.30 -3.07 -10.26
C TRP A 420 0.87 -2.58 -10.53
N VAL A 421 -0.05 -3.48 -10.83
CA VAL A 421 -1.47 -3.16 -10.99
C VAL A 421 -2.26 -3.86 -9.90
N ARG A 422 -3.24 -3.15 -9.36
CA ARG A 422 -4.09 -3.64 -8.27
C ARG A 422 -5.02 -4.73 -8.74
N THR A 423 -4.80 -5.93 -8.29
CA THR A 423 -5.80 -7.00 -8.36
C THR A 423 -6.64 -7.03 -7.09
N TYR A 424 -7.84 -7.58 -7.17
CA TYR A 424 -8.79 -7.61 -6.07
C TYR A 424 -8.96 -9.04 -5.56
N GLY A 425 -8.54 -9.29 -4.32
CA GLY A 425 -8.64 -10.59 -3.67
C GLY A 425 -7.35 -11.39 -3.64
N ASN A 426 -6.68 -11.60 -4.78
CA ASN A 426 -5.38 -12.24 -4.88
C ASN A 426 -4.65 -11.83 -6.18
N ALA A 427 -3.37 -12.14 -6.31
CA ALA A 427 -2.58 -11.83 -7.50
C ALA A 427 -3.02 -12.63 -8.74
N HIS A 428 -3.65 -13.80 -8.55
CA HIS A 428 -4.14 -14.69 -9.60
C HIS A 428 -5.52 -14.25 -10.11
N SER A 429 -5.62 -12.98 -10.54
CA SER A 429 -6.86 -12.39 -11.07
C SER A 429 -6.61 -11.78 -12.46
N PRO A 430 -6.53 -12.61 -13.52
CA PRO A 430 -6.18 -12.14 -14.86
C PRO A 430 -7.19 -11.12 -15.42
N ASP A 431 -8.43 -11.13 -14.92
CA ASP A 431 -9.44 -10.13 -15.26
C ASP A 431 -9.08 -8.70 -14.77
N ASP A 432 -8.16 -8.57 -13.82
CA ASP A 432 -7.70 -7.31 -13.25
C ASP A 432 -6.25 -6.96 -13.66
N PHE A 433 -5.58 -7.74 -14.52
CA PHE A 433 -4.24 -7.44 -14.99
C PHE A 433 -4.21 -6.13 -15.79
N GLY A 434 -3.12 -5.37 -15.66
CA GLY A 434 -2.81 -4.28 -16.57
C GLY A 434 -2.40 -4.82 -17.94
N PHE A 435 -1.87 -3.93 -18.78
CA PHE A 435 -1.54 -4.29 -20.16
C PHE A 435 -0.11 -3.92 -20.53
N LEU A 436 0.53 -4.80 -21.27
CA LEU A 436 1.70 -4.50 -22.08
C LEU A 436 1.24 -4.25 -23.50
N ARG A 437 1.77 -3.21 -24.14
CA ARG A 437 1.65 -2.98 -25.59
C ARG A 437 3.03 -3.01 -26.20
N PHE A 438 3.28 -3.94 -27.09
CA PHE A 438 4.56 -4.07 -27.79
C PHE A 438 4.69 -3.00 -28.87
N MET A 439 5.86 -2.31 -28.93
CA MET A 439 6.11 -1.17 -29.84
C MET A 439 6.93 -1.57 -31.07
#